data_5b039af2fde3d88462156670ddeedcf2
#
_entry.id   5b039af2fde3d88462156670ddeedcf2
#
_cell.length_a   1.000
_cell.length_b   1.000
_cell.length_c   1.000
_cell.angle_alpha   90.00
_cell.angle_beta   90.00
_cell.angle_gamma   90.00
#
_symmetry.space_group_name_H-M   'P 1'
#
loop_
_entity.id
_entity.type
_entity.pdbx_description
1 polymer ?
#
loop_
_entity_poly.entity_id
_entity_poly.type
_entity_poly.pdbx_seq_one_letter_code
_entity_poly.pdbx_strand_id
1 'polypeptide(L)'
;MAIYPGEFVAIVGPSGAGKSTLLNLLALLDRPSQGRYVVNGQDVSRLNETQRNNHRSRMFGLVFQASNMLLEESSLTNAMMGLRVRHIPPRLRRRLARNTLNELGLGHRLNTRAKLLSGGERQRCAIARAVATDPPVVLADEPTGNLDEENTARVVNILRSLHAHGRTVVVVTHDPEVAAAAQRRIELRDGRIVRDEVQARRGRSPHLDALRRPGDHVSRRKGMWLVGLQDDVVDAFAALTSRPLRTLIVVLSFMLGVGGLTSSVGLSETAGQQVQARFAQQESSHLRVSYRDSGPVLGKAKSDTKTIATRTEGILASLEYVSAAGYQVLAAPSDVQVTRFFPWDGEMEAASTGLGILSHARARQAGVHFFPAGVGNVLQQMEAGGALGEAIVSREAARHLGMASEELTHQPRGYHLWVNGRRLNVVGMFDPGPELPLLTNTVLVAPEVMREVPGMVVEFVVDVEPGFARAVENAIPLALAPENPGLISVSLASDLGKLKSAVSGDLGLYVAVLSAVLLVLAGFSTGMAMYLSVLSRSSEIALRRAIGATRHSIARIFMTEGLLMGLCGGVCGAFAGMIATIAIAASHEWQAVLHPWQPAVGLFVGSVVGTASSAYPAWVASRQDPAGAMRA
;
A
#
# COMPACT_ATOMS: atom_id res chain seq x y z
N MET A 1 46.85 36.24 3.68
CA MET A 1 47.57 35.22 2.89
C MET A 1 47.01 35.24 1.46
N ALA A 2 47.86 35.22 0.46
CA ALA A 2 47.48 35.04 -0.94
C ALA A 2 48.29 33.90 -1.53
N ILE A 3 47.64 33.02 -2.29
CA ILE A 3 48.27 31.93 -3.06
C ILE A 3 47.98 32.20 -4.55
N TYR A 4 49.01 32.20 -5.35
CA TYR A 4 48.92 32.53 -6.77
C TYR A 4 48.83 31.26 -7.64
N PRO A 5 48.20 31.35 -8.83
CA PRO A 5 48.13 30.24 -9.74
C PRO A 5 49.52 29.69 -10.08
N GLY A 6 49.66 28.36 -10.04
CA GLY A 6 50.90 27.68 -10.32
C GLY A 6 51.91 27.67 -9.18
N GLU A 7 51.57 28.10 -7.96
CA GLU A 7 52.46 27.95 -6.79
C GLU A 7 52.43 26.53 -6.23
N PHE A 8 53.54 26.07 -5.72
CA PHE A 8 53.62 24.90 -4.82
C PHE A 8 53.94 25.41 -3.40
N VAL A 9 52.94 25.34 -2.55
CA VAL A 9 52.97 25.88 -1.18
C VAL A 9 52.90 24.74 -0.16
N ALA A 10 53.79 24.75 0.80
CA ALA A 10 53.72 23.90 2.01
C ALA A 10 53.31 24.72 3.23
N ILE A 11 52.25 24.29 3.89
CA ILE A 11 51.78 24.82 5.17
C ILE A 11 52.30 23.89 6.27
N VAL A 12 53.16 24.40 7.12
CA VAL A 12 53.84 23.63 8.17
C VAL A 12 53.49 24.22 9.55
N GLY A 13 53.70 23.46 10.62
CA GLY A 13 53.48 23.89 12.00
C GLY A 13 53.23 22.72 12.95
N PRO A 14 53.27 22.94 14.27
CA PRO A 14 53.03 21.89 15.25
C PRO A 14 51.62 21.31 15.17
N SER A 15 51.38 20.15 15.81
CA SER A 15 50.04 19.61 15.96
C SER A 15 49.16 20.59 16.71
N GLY A 16 47.90 20.75 16.30
CA GLY A 16 46.97 21.72 16.90
C GLY A 16 47.11 23.16 16.37
N ALA A 17 48.10 23.50 15.56
CA ALA A 17 48.31 24.86 15.02
C ALA A 17 47.19 25.40 14.12
N GLY A 18 46.16 24.60 13.78
CA GLY A 18 45.05 25.01 12.93
C GLY A 18 45.25 24.71 11.44
N LYS A 19 46.25 23.91 11.04
CA LYS A 19 46.58 23.58 9.65
C LYS A 19 45.41 22.96 8.89
N SER A 20 44.81 21.90 9.43
CA SER A 20 43.66 21.23 8.78
C SER A 20 42.42 22.12 8.76
N THR A 21 42.23 22.99 9.76
CA THR A 21 41.16 23.99 9.77
C THR A 21 41.34 24.98 8.60
N LEU A 22 42.56 25.49 8.43
CA LEU A 22 42.89 26.35 7.30
C LEU A 22 42.67 25.66 5.94
N LEU A 23 43.10 24.38 5.84
CA LEU A 23 42.88 23.60 4.61
C LEU A 23 41.40 23.39 4.31
N ASN A 24 40.58 23.13 5.35
CA ASN A 24 39.13 23.00 5.19
C ASN A 24 38.47 24.29 4.73
N LEU A 25 38.92 25.45 5.20
CA LEU A 25 38.49 26.77 4.72
C LEU A 25 38.89 26.95 3.25
N LEU A 26 40.15 26.67 2.89
CA LEU A 26 40.64 26.73 1.50
C LEU A 26 39.86 25.80 0.57
N ALA A 27 39.56 24.60 1.05
CA ALA A 27 38.76 23.59 0.33
C ALA A 27 37.26 23.93 0.24
N LEU A 28 36.77 25.01 0.81
CA LEU A 28 35.36 25.35 0.92
C LEU A 28 34.54 24.27 1.66
N LEU A 29 35.14 23.47 2.49
CA LEU A 29 34.48 22.53 3.37
C LEU A 29 33.82 23.26 4.54
N ASP A 30 34.53 24.27 5.06
CA ASP A 30 34.08 25.13 6.14
C ASP A 30 33.86 26.58 5.71
N ARG A 31 33.30 27.39 6.58
CA ARG A 31 33.09 28.84 6.34
C ARG A 31 33.92 29.65 7.33
N PRO A 32 34.56 30.74 6.88
CA PRO A 32 35.21 31.64 7.81
C PRO A 32 34.13 32.30 8.71
N SER A 33 34.35 32.33 10.01
CA SER A 33 33.49 33.03 10.97
C SER A 33 33.56 34.52 10.79
N GLN A 34 34.75 35.02 10.44
CA GLN A 34 35.05 36.42 10.16
C GLN A 34 36.05 36.54 9.00
N GLY A 35 36.11 37.70 8.40
CA GLY A 35 37.01 37.93 7.28
C GLY A 35 36.41 37.61 5.91
N ARG A 36 37.28 37.61 4.91
CA ARG A 36 36.90 37.44 3.49
C ARG A 36 37.82 36.44 2.82
N TYR A 37 37.20 35.51 2.06
CA TYR A 37 37.92 34.54 1.24
C TYR A 37 37.55 34.75 -0.23
N VAL A 38 38.56 35.00 -1.07
CA VAL A 38 38.40 35.28 -2.49
C VAL A 38 39.11 34.20 -3.30
N VAL A 39 38.42 33.64 -4.27
CA VAL A 39 38.95 32.65 -5.23
C VAL A 39 38.72 33.20 -6.66
N ASN A 40 39.80 33.36 -7.41
CA ASN A 40 39.77 33.93 -8.77
C ASN A 40 38.95 35.23 -8.87
N GLY A 41 39.13 36.14 -7.92
CA GLY A 41 38.43 37.45 -7.87
C GLY A 41 37.00 37.38 -7.32
N GLN A 42 36.44 36.20 -7.08
CA GLN A 42 35.09 36.04 -6.54
C GLN A 42 35.14 35.82 -5.01
N ASP A 43 34.36 36.60 -4.27
CA ASP A 43 34.19 36.38 -2.81
C ASP A 43 33.34 35.14 -2.58
N VAL A 44 33.98 34.09 -2.04
CA VAL A 44 33.33 32.78 -1.78
C VAL A 44 32.82 32.66 -0.34
N SER A 45 33.10 33.63 0.55
CA SER A 45 32.67 33.62 1.95
C SER A 45 31.14 33.60 2.09
N ARG A 46 30.42 34.26 1.16
CA ARG A 46 28.97 34.47 1.19
C ARG A 46 28.19 33.46 0.35
N LEU A 47 28.86 32.54 -0.32
CA LEU A 47 28.19 31.55 -1.18
C LEU A 47 27.26 30.65 -0.36
N ASN A 48 26.10 30.34 -0.94
CA ASN A 48 25.25 29.31 -0.40
C ASN A 48 25.90 27.93 -0.60
N GLU A 49 25.37 26.91 0.07
CA GLU A 49 25.95 25.56 0.07
C GLU A 49 26.04 24.96 -1.34
N THR A 50 25.03 25.11 -2.16
CA THR A 50 25.01 24.59 -3.53
C THR A 50 26.07 25.27 -4.40
N GLN A 51 26.24 26.57 -4.25
CA GLN A 51 27.28 27.33 -4.95
C GLN A 51 28.68 26.89 -4.50
N ARG A 52 28.88 26.73 -3.18
CA ARG A 52 30.16 26.23 -2.64
C ARG A 52 30.50 24.83 -3.17
N ASN A 53 29.52 23.93 -3.19
CA ASN A 53 29.71 22.57 -3.71
C ASN A 53 30.09 22.59 -5.19
N ASN A 54 29.48 23.46 -5.99
CA ASN A 54 29.81 23.63 -7.39
C ASN A 54 31.22 24.20 -7.60
N HIS A 55 31.59 25.22 -6.79
CA HIS A 55 32.97 25.75 -6.83
C HIS A 55 33.96 24.69 -6.40
N ARG A 56 33.70 23.98 -5.29
CA ARG A 56 34.60 22.94 -4.78
C ARG A 56 34.83 21.84 -5.81
N SER A 57 33.79 21.29 -6.40
CA SER A 57 33.91 20.22 -7.38
C SER A 57 34.66 20.60 -8.68
N ARG A 58 34.71 21.89 -9.02
CA ARG A 58 35.38 22.39 -10.24
C ARG A 58 36.81 22.87 -9.99
N MET A 59 37.03 23.48 -8.81
CA MET A 59 38.29 24.19 -8.52
C MET A 59 39.30 23.33 -7.77
N PHE A 60 38.83 22.39 -6.91
CA PHE A 60 39.71 21.72 -5.95
C PHE A 60 39.74 20.21 -6.14
N GLY A 61 40.94 19.65 -6.20
CA GLY A 61 41.21 18.24 -6.00
C GLY A 61 41.66 18.02 -4.56
N LEU A 62 40.93 17.21 -3.80
CA LEU A 62 41.19 17.01 -2.37
C LEU A 62 41.83 15.66 -2.10
N VAL A 63 42.99 15.67 -1.47
CA VAL A 63 43.72 14.49 -0.95
C VAL A 63 43.72 14.56 0.57
N PHE A 64 43.09 13.59 1.22
CA PHE A 64 42.91 13.53 2.65
C PHE A 64 43.97 12.64 3.31
N GLN A 65 44.30 12.90 4.57
CA GLN A 65 45.29 12.16 5.35
C GLN A 65 44.99 10.66 5.41
N ALA A 66 43.78 10.28 5.73
CA ALA A 66 43.33 8.87 5.83
C ALA A 66 43.01 8.22 4.49
N SER A 67 43.37 8.82 3.34
CA SER A 67 42.97 8.42 1.97
C SER A 67 41.45 8.34 1.74
N ASN A 68 40.66 8.05 2.75
CA ASN A 68 39.18 7.94 2.74
C ASN A 68 38.64 7.26 1.46
N MET A 69 39.07 6.02 1.26
CA MET A 69 38.69 5.21 0.08
C MET A 69 37.42 4.44 0.31
N LEU A 70 36.66 4.22 -0.74
CA LEU A 70 35.59 3.22 -0.74
C LEU A 70 36.23 1.83 -0.80
N LEU A 71 36.40 1.21 0.39
CA LEU A 71 37.20 -0.01 0.55
C LEU A 71 36.66 -1.21 -0.25
N GLU A 72 35.36 -1.32 -0.39
CA GLU A 72 34.71 -2.42 -1.15
C GLU A 72 34.65 -2.16 -2.65
N GLU A 73 34.94 -0.93 -3.07
CA GLU A 73 34.95 -0.53 -4.47
C GLU A 73 36.34 -0.67 -5.11
N SER A 74 36.35 -0.81 -6.44
CA SER A 74 37.61 -0.90 -7.20
C SER A 74 38.34 0.44 -7.23
N SER A 75 39.66 0.39 -7.52
CA SER A 75 40.48 1.59 -7.76
C SER A 75 39.90 2.48 -8.85
N LEU A 76 39.36 1.86 -9.92
CA LEU A 76 38.72 2.59 -11.01
C LEU A 76 37.45 3.31 -10.53
N THR A 77 36.59 2.65 -9.75
CA THR A 77 35.38 3.27 -9.18
C THR A 77 35.72 4.42 -8.26
N ASN A 78 36.72 4.25 -7.39
CA ASN A 78 37.21 5.31 -6.52
C ASN A 78 37.70 6.53 -7.32
N ALA A 79 38.54 6.32 -8.35
CA ALA A 79 39.06 7.41 -9.19
C ALA A 79 37.93 8.12 -9.98
N MET A 80 36.85 7.40 -10.36
CA MET A 80 35.70 7.98 -11.06
C MET A 80 34.80 8.86 -10.18
N MET A 81 34.94 8.86 -8.85
CA MET A 81 33.99 9.50 -7.94
C MET A 81 33.84 11.01 -8.20
N GLY A 82 34.94 11.76 -8.34
CA GLY A 82 34.88 13.19 -8.66
C GLY A 82 34.22 13.48 -10.01
N LEU A 83 34.48 12.62 -11.00
CA LEU A 83 33.89 12.71 -12.33
C LEU A 83 32.39 12.41 -12.32
N ARG A 84 31.91 11.54 -11.41
CA ARG A 84 30.49 11.29 -11.16
C ARG A 84 29.78 12.51 -10.59
N VAL A 85 30.36 13.13 -9.57
CA VAL A 85 29.84 14.36 -8.96
C VAL A 85 29.66 15.48 -9.99
N ARG A 86 30.55 15.53 -11.02
CA ARG A 86 30.48 16.47 -12.15
C ARG A 86 29.56 16.01 -13.29
N HIS A 87 28.86 14.90 -13.14
CA HIS A 87 27.95 14.30 -14.15
C HIS A 87 28.60 14.07 -15.51
N ILE A 88 29.88 13.69 -15.53
CA ILE A 88 30.59 13.32 -16.77
C ILE A 88 30.04 11.98 -17.29
N PRO A 89 29.77 11.85 -18.60
CA PRO A 89 29.22 10.62 -19.17
C PRO A 89 30.04 9.36 -18.85
N PRO A 90 29.41 8.21 -18.58
CA PRO A 90 30.07 6.99 -18.08
C PRO A 90 31.28 6.51 -18.92
N ARG A 91 31.17 6.56 -20.25
CA ARG A 91 32.26 6.16 -21.15
C ARG A 91 33.47 7.07 -21.01
N LEU A 92 33.27 8.39 -20.97
CA LEU A 92 34.36 9.37 -20.84
C LEU A 92 34.97 9.30 -19.44
N ARG A 93 34.15 9.19 -18.39
CA ARG A 93 34.54 9.05 -17.00
C ARG A 93 35.50 7.86 -16.81
N ARG A 94 35.12 6.69 -17.36
CA ARG A 94 35.93 5.48 -17.26
C ARG A 94 37.30 5.65 -17.97
N ARG A 95 37.32 6.33 -19.12
CA ARG A 95 38.54 6.63 -19.86
C ARG A 95 39.47 7.55 -19.08
N LEU A 96 38.92 8.68 -18.55
CA LEU A 96 39.70 9.65 -17.79
C LEU A 96 40.31 9.03 -16.51
N ALA A 97 39.51 8.33 -15.73
CA ALA A 97 39.97 7.67 -14.51
C ALA A 97 41.02 6.60 -14.78
N ARG A 98 40.86 5.81 -15.87
CA ARG A 98 41.86 4.81 -16.27
C ARG A 98 43.19 5.47 -16.64
N ASN A 99 43.17 6.54 -17.44
CA ASN A 99 44.37 7.25 -17.83
C ASN A 99 45.10 7.80 -16.60
N THR A 100 44.40 8.44 -15.71
CA THR A 100 44.99 8.99 -14.45
C THR A 100 45.60 7.89 -13.58
N LEU A 101 44.92 6.75 -13.43
CA LEU A 101 45.45 5.61 -12.68
C LEU A 101 46.72 5.03 -13.36
N ASN A 102 46.75 4.96 -14.67
CA ASN A 102 47.94 4.52 -15.43
C ASN A 102 49.11 5.47 -15.21
N GLU A 103 48.88 6.80 -15.30
CA GLU A 103 49.91 7.82 -15.06
C GLU A 103 50.50 7.73 -13.63
N LEU A 104 49.68 7.29 -12.65
CA LEU A 104 50.09 7.12 -11.25
C LEU A 104 50.61 5.69 -10.96
N GLY A 105 50.86 4.86 -11.99
CA GLY A 105 51.43 3.53 -11.84
C GLY A 105 50.46 2.48 -11.28
N LEU A 106 49.14 2.70 -11.40
CA LEU A 106 48.09 1.80 -10.90
C LEU A 106 47.30 1.09 -12.00
N GLY A 107 47.84 1.07 -13.24
CA GLY A 107 47.17 0.44 -14.37
C GLY A 107 46.92 -1.06 -14.19
N HIS A 108 47.76 -1.75 -13.45
CA HIS A 108 47.63 -3.17 -13.12
C HIS A 108 46.60 -3.44 -11.99
N ARG A 109 46.11 -2.40 -11.29
CA ARG A 109 45.20 -2.46 -10.13
C ARG A 109 43.82 -1.90 -10.43
N LEU A 110 43.42 -1.62 -11.66
CA LEU A 110 42.19 -0.94 -12.01
C LEU A 110 40.95 -1.58 -11.38
N ASN A 111 40.87 -2.90 -11.42
CA ASN A 111 39.70 -3.67 -10.92
C ASN A 111 39.91 -4.21 -9.49
N THR A 112 41.07 -3.95 -8.87
CA THR A 112 41.37 -4.37 -7.51
C THR A 112 40.55 -3.53 -6.51
N ARG A 113 39.90 -4.18 -5.55
CA ARG A 113 39.18 -3.48 -4.46
C ARG A 113 40.14 -2.70 -3.60
N ALA A 114 39.77 -1.48 -3.17
CA ALA A 114 40.66 -0.60 -2.45
C ALA A 114 41.17 -1.19 -1.10
N LYS A 115 40.42 -2.10 -0.48
CA LYS A 115 40.85 -2.81 0.74
C LYS A 115 42.08 -3.73 0.51
N LEU A 116 42.28 -4.17 -0.73
CA LEU A 116 43.39 -5.07 -1.10
C LEU A 116 44.65 -4.31 -1.60
N LEU A 117 44.60 -2.99 -1.67
CA LEU A 117 45.73 -2.15 -2.04
C LEU A 117 46.67 -1.96 -0.84
N SER A 118 47.96 -1.83 -1.11
CA SER A 118 48.96 -1.38 -0.13
C SER A 118 48.68 0.07 0.31
N GLY A 119 49.28 0.53 1.39
CA GLY A 119 49.18 1.91 1.87
C GLY A 119 49.54 2.94 0.80
N GLY A 120 50.68 2.74 0.15
CA GLY A 120 51.13 3.60 -0.96
C GLY A 120 50.25 3.52 -2.21
N GLU A 121 49.72 2.32 -2.57
CA GLU A 121 48.75 2.18 -3.65
C GLU A 121 47.43 2.87 -3.34
N ARG A 122 46.93 2.79 -2.08
CA ARG A 122 45.74 3.50 -1.65
C ARG A 122 45.91 5.01 -1.75
N GLN A 123 47.06 5.53 -1.32
CA GLN A 123 47.35 6.97 -1.38
C GLN A 123 47.44 7.45 -2.83
N ARG A 124 48.12 6.72 -3.73
CA ARG A 124 48.15 7.06 -5.15
C ARG A 124 46.77 7.00 -5.79
N CYS A 125 45.92 6.06 -5.39
CA CYS A 125 44.54 6.00 -5.85
C CYS A 125 43.68 7.19 -5.32
N ALA A 126 43.91 7.65 -4.08
CA ALA A 126 43.29 8.86 -3.55
C ALA A 126 43.74 10.12 -4.32
N ILE A 127 45.00 10.21 -4.68
CA ILE A 127 45.51 11.28 -5.56
C ILE A 127 44.84 11.17 -6.94
N ALA A 128 44.77 9.96 -7.54
CA ALA A 128 44.08 9.75 -8.81
C ALA A 128 42.64 10.28 -8.77
N ARG A 129 41.90 9.97 -7.71
CA ARG A 129 40.53 10.49 -7.47
C ARG A 129 40.47 12.02 -7.45
N ALA A 130 41.45 12.65 -6.80
CA ALA A 130 41.53 14.11 -6.67
C ALA A 130 41.84 14.78 -8.03
N VAL A 131 42.73 14.19 -8.85
CA VAL A 131 43.23 14.84 -10.06
C VAL A 131 42.52 14.39 -11.34
N ALA A 132 41.72 13.32 -11.31
CA ALA A 132 41.00 12.82 -12.49
C ALA A 132 40.03 13.83 -13.12
N THR A 133 39.56 14.79 -12.32
CA THR A 133 38.67 15.89 -12.75
C THR A 133 39.43 17.06 -13.38
N ASP A 134 40.77 16.99 -13.45
CA ASP A 134 41.65 18.06 -13.89
C ASP A 134 41.44 19.39 -13.15
N PRO A 135 41.55 19.41 -11.82
CA PRO A 135 41.32 20.61 -11.03
C PRO A 135 42.52 21.58 -11.14
N PRO A 136 42.29 22.92 -11.18
CA PRO A 136 43.37 23.90 -11.19
C PRO A 136 44.15 23.98 -9.86
N VAL A 137 43.52 23.56 -8.74
CA VAL A 137 44.12 23.57 -7.40
C VAL A 137 44.04 22.19 -6.77
N VAL A 138 45.16 21.67 -6.29
CA VAL A 138 45.25 20.42 -5.51
C VAL A 138 45.58 20.78 -4.07
N LEU A 139 44.72 20.37 -3.15
CA LEU A 139 44.86 20.53 -1.72
C LEU A 139 45.12 19.16 -1.08
N ALA A 140 46.20 18.99 -0.38
CA ALA A 140 46.60 17.74 0.24
C ALA A 140 46.85 17.93 1.74
N ASP A 141 46.17 17.12 2.57
CA ASP A 141 46.35 17.05 4.01
C ASP A 141 47.21 15.85 4.38
N GLU A 142 48.42 16.06 4.83
CA GLU A 142 49.42 15.06 5.24
C GLU A 142 49.51 13.85 4.29
N PRO A 143 49.80 14.07 2.98
CA PRO A 143 49.68 13.01 1.95
C PRO A 143 50.66 11.86 2.10
N THR A 144 51.67 11.99 2.99
CA THR A 144 52.73 11.00 3.24
C THR A 144 52.73 10.43 4.65
N GLY A 145 51.83 10.90 5.56
CA GLY A 145 51.90 10.64 6.99
C GLY A 145 51.84 9.16 7.42
N ASN A 146 51.43 8.25 6.57
CA ASN A 146 51.33 6.81 6.83
C ASN A 146 52.10 5.96 5.81
N LEU A 147 53.13 6.52 5.19
CA LEU A 147 53.90 5.86 4.12
C LEU A 147 55.35 5.64 4.54
N ASP A 148 55.95 4.60 3.99
CA ASP A 148 57.41 4.39 4.03
C ASP A 148 58.14 5.40 3.14
N GLU A 149 59.49 5.48 3.26
CA GLU A 149 60.32 6.42 2.54
C GLU A 149 60.14 6.30 1.02
N GLU A 150 60.07 5.06 0.49
CA GLU A 150 59.93 4.84 -0.96
C GLU A 150 58.60 5.37 -1.51
N ASN A 151 57.51 5.10 -0.82
CA ASN A 151 56.19 5.60 -1.24
C ASN A 151 56.07 7.11 -0.98
N THR A 152 56.69 7.65 0.06
CA THR A 152 56.80 9.10 0.32
C THR A 152 57.46 9.79 -0.87
N ALA A 153 58.63 9.32 -1.30
CA ALA A 153 59.36 9.89 -2.44
C ALA A 153 58.49 9.82 -3.73
N ARG A 154 57.74 8.73 -3.94
CA ARG A 154 56.82 8.60 -5.08
C ARG A 154 55.71 9.63 -5.05
N VAL A 155 55.09 9.85 -3.88
CA VAL A 155 54.01 10.86 -3.69
C VAL A 155 54.54 12.26 -3.90
N VAL A 156 55.75 12.59 -3.36
CA VAL A 156 56.41 13.89 -3.57
C VAL A 156 56.67 14.14 -5.04
N ASN A 157 57.17 13.13 -5.78
CA ASN A 157 57.37 13.23 -7.23
C ASN A 157 56.06 13.45 -8.02
N ILE A 158 54.97 12.83 -7.60
CA ILE A 158 53.64 13.09 -8.18
C ILE A 158 53.23 14.55 -7.97
N LEU A 159 53.36 15.08 -6.75
CA LEU A 159 53.02 16.48 -6.43
C LEU A 159 53.90 17.47 -7.23
N ARG A 160 55.21 17.20 -7.37
CA ARG A 160 56.10 17.98 -8.24
C ARG A 160 55.66 17.93 -9.70
N SER A 161 55.28 16.76 -10.19
CA SER A 161 54.79 16.61 -11.59
C SER A 161 53.48 17.40 -11.80
N LEU A 162 52.51 17.36 -10.86
CA LEU A 162 51.31 18.15 -10.94
C LEU A 162 51.59 19.64 -10.99
N HIS A 163 52.51 20.12 -10.17
CA HIS A 163 52.99 21.51 -10.18
C HIS A 163 53.67 21.86 -11.54
N ALA A 164 54.58 21.00 -12.04
CA ALA A 164 55.25 21.21 -13.32
C ALA A 164 54.28 21.30 -14.53
N HIS A 165 53.08 20.68 -14.41
CA HIS A 165 51.99 20.83 -15.36
C HIS A 165 51.11 22.06 -15.14
N GLY A 166 51.58 23.04 -14.33
CA GLY A 166 50.94 24.34 -14.11
C GLY A 166 49.80 24.34 -13.09
N ARG A 167 49.60 23.25 -12.33
CA ARG A 167 48.59 23.23 -11.24
C ARG A 167 49.11 23.91 -10.00
N THR A 168 48.23 24.59 -9.25
CA THR A 168 48.55 25.09 -7.92
C THR A 168 48.45 23.91 -6.94
N VAL A 169 49.51 23.70 -6.14
CA VAL A 169 49.57 22.60 -5.18
C VAL A 169 49.73 23.23 -3.79
N VAL A 170 48.83 22.89 -2.88
CA VAL A 170 48.93 23.33 -1.45
C VAL A 170 48.93 22.08 -0.57
N VAL A 171 50.00 21.88 0.16
CA VAL A 171 50.19 20.71 1.00
C VAL A 171 50.30 21.15 2.45
N VAL A 172 49.49 20.56 3.33
CA VAL A 172 49.68 20.60 4.78
C VAL A 172 50.55 19.41 5.15
N THR A 173 51.66 19.65 5.83
CA THR A 173 52.57 18.58 6.22
C THR A 173 53.41 18.96 7.43
N HIS A 174 53.83 17.94 8.18
CA HIS A 174 54.93 18.04 9.18
C HIS A 174 56.18 17.34 8.68
N ASP A 175 56.12 16.72 7.51
CA ASP A 175 57.24 16.00 6.87
C ASP A 175 58.20 17.01 6.22
N PRO A 176 59.51 17.01 6.60
CA PRO A 176 60.49 17.92 6.07
C PRO A 176 60.75 17.73 4.57
N GLU A 177 60.68 16.49 4.04
CA GLU A 177 60.90 16.19 2.62
C GLU A 177 59.81 16.78 1.75
N VAL A 178 58.57 16.63 2.15
CA VAL A 178 57.42 17.22 1.45
C VAL A 178 57.51 18.75 1.52
N ALA A 179 57.87 19.32 2.67
CA ALA A 179 58.03 20.77 2.85
C ALA A 179 59.16 21.33 1.98
N ALA A 180 60.27 20.62 1.87
CA ALA A 180 61.41 20.99 1.01
C ALA A 180 61.12 20.89 -0.50
N ALA A 181 60.12 20.12 -0.88
CA ALA A 181 59.66 20.02 -2.26
C ALA A 181 58.86 21.25 -2.75
N ALA A 182 58.30 22.03 -1.82
CA ALA A 182 57.53 23.21 -2.12
C ALA A 182 58.40 24.45 -2.41
N GLN A 183 57.89 25.35 -3.24
CA GLN A 183 58.56 26.62 -3.56
C GLN A 183 58.37 27.69 -2.47
N ARG A 184 57.27 27.57 -1.69
CA ARG A 184 56.89 28.50 -0.65
C ARG A 184 56.49 27.73 0.60
N ARG A 185 57.03 28.16 1.73
CA ARG A 185 56.73 27.57 3.01
C ARG A 185 56.04 28.59 3.91
N ILE A 186 54.84 28.22 4.39
CA ILE A 186 54.05 29.04 5.31
C ILE A 186 54.00 28.31 6.67
N GLU A 187 54.57 28.94 7.71
CA GLU A 187 54.53 28.38 9.06
C GLU A 187 53.33 28.94 9.85
N LEU A 188 52.51 28.01 10.34
CA LEU A 188 51.33 28.30 11.16
C LEU A 188 51.59 27.92 12.60
N ARG A 189 51.28 28.84 13.54
CA ARG A 189 51.36 28.59 14.98
C ARG A 189 50.18 29.28 15.68
N ASP A 190 49.43 28.55 16.48
CA ASP A 190 48.25 29.01 17.22
C ASP A 190 47.25 29.78 16.35
N GLY A 191 46.97 29.25 15.15
CA GLY A 191 46.05 29.82 14.18
C GLY A 191 46.54 31.07 13.44
N ARG A 192 47.81 31.47 13.66
CA ARG A 192 48.43 32.64 13.00
C ARG A 192 49.59 32.24 12.11
N ILE A 193 49.73 32.96 10.99
CA ILE A 193 50.90 32.82 10.14
C ILE A 193 52.06 33.57 10.80
N VAL A 194 53.09 32.85 11.21
CA VAL A 194 54.28 33.40 11.84
C VAL A 194 55.44 33.61 10.88
N ARG A 195 55.45 32.83 9.76
CA ARG A 195 56.51 32.91 8.75
C ARG A 195 55.92 32.60 7.38
N ASP A 196 56.35 33.33 6.37
CA ASP A 196 55.95 33.12 4.95
C ASP A 196 57.17 33.34 4.09
N GLU A 197 57.84 32.23 3.69
CA GLU A 197 59.09 32.24 3.00
C GLU A 197 58.99 31.64 1.62
N VAL A 198 59.47 32.36 0.62
CA VAL A 198 59.65 31.85 -0.73
C VAL A 198 61.04 31.24 -0.82
N GLN A 199 61.12 29.91 -0.91
CA GLN A 199 62.39 29.20 -1.14
C GLN A 199 62.75 29.38 -2.62
N ALA A 200 63.85 30.12 -2.89
CA ALA A 200 64.48 30.48 -4.15
C ALA A 200 63.74 30.08 -5.44
N ARG A 201 63.37 31.06 -6.25
CA ARG A 201 62.83 30.91 -7.61
C ARG A 201 63.82 30.10 -8.50
N ARG A 202 63.66 28.81 -8.61
CA ARG A 202 64.13 28.02 -9.76
C ARG A 202 62.98 27.87 -10.73
N GLY A 203 62.96 28.70 -11.77
CA GLY A 203 62.07 28.52 -12.96
C GLY A 203 61.09 29.67 -13.15
N ARG A 204 61.15 30.25 -14.34
CA ARG A 204 60.30 31.29 -14.92
C ARG A 204 58.83 30.96 -14.67
N SER A 205 58.07 31.95 -14.17
CA SER A 205 56.61 31.95 -14.25
C SER A 205 56.19 31.70 -15.70
N PRO A 206 55.39 30.71 -16.00
CA PRO A 206 54.74 30.63 -17.31
C PRO A 206 53.86 31.85 -17.46
N HIS A 207 53.92 32.50 -18.60
CA HIS A 207 53.08 33.61 -18.98
C HIS A 207 51.59 33.36 -18.61
N LEU A 208 50.94 34.42 -18.14
CA LEU A 208 49.52 34.48 -17.78
C LEU A 208 48.54 34.13 -18.92
N ASP A 209 49.05 33.97 -20.15
CA ASP A 209 48.27 33.67 -21.36
C ASP A 209 47.95 32.18 -21.57
N ALA A 210 48.49 31.25 -20.77
CA ALA A 210 48.27 29.81 -20.93
C ALA A 210 47.22 29.22 -19.92
N LEU A 211 46.46 30.03 -19.23
CA LEU A 211 45.22 29.56 -18.63
C LEU A 211 44.20 29.33 -19.75
N ARG A 212 44.44 28.29 -20.58
CA ARG A 212 43.32 27.62 -21.23
C ARG A 212 42.33 27.33 -20.15
N ARG A 213 41.23 28.10 -20.14
CA ARG A 213 40.03 27.80 -19.38
C ARG A 213 39.80 26.31 -19.54
N PRO A 214 39.78 25.50 -18.45
CA PRO A 214 39.40 24.10 -18.56
C PRO A 214 38.14 24.12 -19.39
N GLY A 215 38.16 23.52 -20.56
CA GLY A 215 37.17 23.77 -21.56
C GLY A 215 35.78 23.67 -21.02
N ASP A 216 34.99 24.71 -21.20
CA ASP A 216 33.52 24.72 -21.15
C ASP A 216 32.91 23.73 -22.16
N HIS A 217 33.64 22.62 -22.46
CA HIS A 217 33.21 21.56 -23.36
C HIS A 217 32.13 20.64 -22.79
N VAL A 218 31.69 20.88 -21.56
CA VAL A 218 30.43 20.30 -21.06
C VAL A 218 29.38 21.42 -20.99
N SER A 219 29.01 21.93 -22.19
CA SER A 219 27.80 22.72 -22.31
C SER A 219 26.66 21.95 -21.61
N ARG A 220 25.79 22.67 -20.90
CA ARG A 220 24.53 22.16 -20.33
C ARG A 220 23.70 21.46 -21.43
N ARG A 221 24.07 20.24 -21.80
CA ARG A 221 23.22 19.39 -22.64
C ARG A 221 21.97 19.05 -21.83
N LYS A 222 20.81 19.24 -22.46
CA LYS A 222 19.45 18.91 -21.95
C LYS A 222 19.26 17.44 -21.51
N GLY A 223 20.30 16.64 -21.29
CA GLY A 223 20.26 15.24 -20.84
C GLY A 223 21.06 14.95 -19.56
N MET A 224 21.64 15.96 -18.91
CA MET A 224 22.53 15.75 -17.76
C MET A 224 21.82 15.17 -16.52
N TRP A 225 20.52 15.40 -16.36
CA TRP A 225 19.71 14.79 -15.29
C TRP A 225 19.48 13.29 -15.51
N LEU A 226 19.34 12.84 -16.78
CA LEU A 226 19.19 11.42 -17.11
C LEU A 226 20.45 10.62 -16.77
N VAL A 227 21.65 11.20 -17.01
CA VAL A 227 22.92 10.57 -16.61
C VAL A 227 22.99 10.43 -15.08
N GLY A 228 22.55 11.44 -14.33
CA GLY A 228 22.47 11.37 -12.88
C GLY A 228 21.50 10.29 -12.39
N LEU A 229 20.32 10.18 -13.00
CA LEU A 229 19.33 9.16 -12.65
C LEU A 229 19.84 7.74 -12.96
N GLN A 230 20.48 7.56 -14.12
CA GLN A 230 21.09 6.27 -14.47
C GLN A 230 22.19 5.85 -13.48
N ASP A 231 23.02 6.81 -13.04
CA ASP A 231 24.05 6.55 -12.02
C ASP A 231 23.42 6.17 -10.68
N ASP A 232 22.33 6.85 -10.26
CA ASP A 232 21.63 6.56 -9.00
C ASP A 232 20.99 5.17 -9.00
N VAL A 233 20.39 4.74 -10.14
CA VAL A 233 19.82 3.39 -10.29
C VAL A 233 20.91 2.32 -10.23
N VAL A 234 22.05 2.55 -10.89
CA VAL A 234 23.20 1.62 -10.84
C VAL A 234 23.76 1.52 -9.41
N ASP A 235 23.92 2.65 -8.71
CA ASP A 235 24.40 2.66 -7.33
C ASP A 235 23.39 1.98 -6.37
N ALA A 236 22.08 2.21 -6.54
CA ALA A 236 21.04 1.55 -5.77
C ALA A 236 21.04 0.03 -6.01
N PHE A 237 21.16 -0.42 -7.26
CA PHE A 237 21.26 -1.84 -7.58
C PHE A 237 22.52 -2.49 -6.99
N ALA A 238 23.66 -1.81 -7.06
CA ALA A 238 24.90 -2.28 -6.42
C ALA A 238 24.76 -2.37 -4.89
N ALA A 239 24.05 -1.42 -4.26
CA ALA A 239 23.78 -1.45 -2.83
C ALA A 239 22.90 -2.63 -2.43
N LEU A 240 21.89 -2.98 -3.24
CA LEU A 240 21.01 -4.14 -3.04
C LEU A 240 21.77 -5.46 -3.08
N THR A 241 22.68 -5.60 -4.03
CA THR A 241 23.47 -6.83 -4.23
C THR A 241 24.63 -6.98 -3.24
N SER A 242 25.15 -5.88 -2.68
CA SER A 242 26.26 -5.90 -1.72
C SER A 242 25.88 -6.45 -0.33
N ARG A 243 24.60 -6.40 0.06
CA ARG A 243 24.09 -6.85 1.36
C ARG A 243 22.81 -7.68 1.21
N PRO A 244 22.91 -8.92 0.66
CA PRO A 244 21.77 -9.70 0.22
C PRO A 244 20.80 -10.08 1.37
N LEU A 245 21.31 -10.38 2.56
CA LEU A 245 20.48 -10.75 3.71
C LEU A 245 19.56 -9.59 4.15
N ARG A 246 20.08 -8.38 4.18
CA ARG A 246 19.28 -7.18 4.52
C ARG A 246 18.21 -6.93 3.47
N THR A 247 18.59 -6.99 2.19
CA THR A 247 17.66 -6.81 1.07
C THR A 247 16.56 -7.85 1.12
N LEU A 248 16.90 -9.12 1.42
CA LEU A 248 15.93 -10.20 1.57
C LEU A 248 14.92 -9.92 2.69
N ILE A 249 15.36 -9.47 3.87
CA ILE A 249 14.46 -9.14 5.00
C ILE A 249 13.49 -8.03 4.61
N VAL A 250 13.98 -6.97 3.94
CA VAL A 250 13.13 -5.86 3.49
C VAL A 250 12.12 -6.32 2.44
N VAL A 251 12.56 -7.07 1.43
CA VAL A 251 11.68 -7.62 0.40
C VAL A 251 10.63 -8.55 1.00
N LEU A 252 11.01 -9.39 1.97
CA LEU A 252 10.09 -10.27 2.69
C LEU A 252 9.04 -9.48 3.49
N SER A 253 9.45 -8.38 4.13
CA SER A 253 8.52 -7.49 4.85
C SER A 253 7.49 -6.85 3.90
N PHE A 254 7.94 -6.39 2.72
CA PHE A 254 7.02 -5.91 1.68
C PHE A 254 6.15 -7.02 1.12
N MET A 255 6.70 -8.20 0.92
CA MET A 255 5.97 -9.36 0.43
C MET A 255 4.82 -9.75 1.37
N LEU A 256 5.03 -9.70 2.67
CA LEU A 256 3.97 -9.94 3.66
C LEU A 256 2.91 -8.82 3.65
N GLY A 257 3.33 -7.55 3.61
CA GLY A 257 2.40 -6.42 3.63
C GLY A 257 1.57 -6.30 2.34
N VAL A 258 2.22 -6.29 1.18
CA VAL A 258 1.55 -6.19 -0.12
C VAL A 258 0.84 -7.50 -0.47
N GLY A 259 1.46 -8.65 -0.15
CA GLY A 259 0.88 -9.96 -0.37
C GLY A 259 -0.39 -10.18 0.46
N GLY A 260 -0.38 -9.73 1.72
CA GLY A 260 -1.57 -9.71 2.57
C GLY A 260 -2.70 -8.87 1.96
N LEU A 261 -2.39 -7.67 1.48
CA LEU A 261 -3.37 -6.80 0.82
C LEU A 261 -3.97 -7.46 -0.45
N THR A 262 -3.12 -7.97 -1.33
CA THR A 262 -3.57 -8.58 -2.60
C THR A 262 -4.32 -9.88 -2.39
N SER A 263 -3.88 -10.73 -1.44
CA SER A 263 -4.58 -11.94 -1.07
C SER A 263 -5.94 -11.66 -0.44
N SER A 264 -6.03 -10.63 0.41
CA SER A 264 -7.27 -10.20 1.02
C SER A 264 -8.33 -9.79 0.00
N VAL A 265 -7.94 -8.92 -0.94
CA VAL A 265 -8.85 -8.49 -2.02
C VAL A 265 -9.29 -9.69 -2.86
N GLY A 266 -8.34 -10.53 -3.29
CA GLY A 266 -8.64 -11.72 -4.08
C GLY A 266 -9.55 -12.73 -3.35
N LEU A 267 -9.31 -12.96 -2.08
CA LEU A 267 -10.11 -13.89 -1.28
C LEU A 267 -11.52 -13.35 -1.01
N SER A 268 -11.66 -12.05 -0.72
CA SER A 268 -12.96 -11.41 -0.51
C SER A 268 -13.84 -11.50 -1.76
N GLU A 269 -13.28 -11.28 -2.95
CA GLU A 269 -14.01 -11.41 -4.20
C GLU A 269 -14.34 -12.86 -4.56
N THR A 270 -13.38 -13.78 -4.34
CA THR A 270 -13.57 -15.22 -4.55
C THR A 270 -14.69 -15.76 -3.65
N ALA A 271 -14.65 -15.44 -2.35
CA ALA A 271 -15.70 -15.83 -1.41
C ALA A 271 -17.06 -15.20 -1.77
N GLY A 272 -17.05 -13.93 -2.18
CA GLY A 272 -18.25 -13.23 -2.63
C GLY A 272 -18.93 -13.91 -3.82
N GLN A 273 -18.19 -14.33 -4.84
CA GLN A 273 -18.72 -15.04 -5.99
C GLN A 273 -19.22 -16.44 -5.65
N GLN A 274 -18.50 -17.16 -4.77
CA GLN A 274 -18.92 -18.50 -4.33
C GLN A 274 -20.24 -18.47 -3.56
N VAL A 275 -20.40 -17.48 -2.68
CA VAL A 275 -21.65 -17.23 -1.99
C VAL A 275 -22.76 -16.92 -2.99
N GLN A 276 -22.50 -16.08 -3.99
CA GLN A 276 -23.46 -15.78 -5.06
C GLN A 276 -23.88 -17.02 -5.86
N ALA A 277 -22.91 -17.87 -6.23
CA ALA A 277 -23.20 -19.08 -6.99
C ALA A 277 -24.07 -20.07 -6.20
N ARG A 278 -23.80 -20.27 -4.92
CA ARG A 278 -24.61 -21.12 -4.04
C ARG A 278 -26.03 -20.58 -3.84
N PHE A 279 -26.15 -19.28 -3.64
CA PHE A 279 -27.48 -18.65 -3.52
C PHE A 279 -28.24 -18.65 -4.86
N ALA A 280 -27.58 -18.40 -5.98
CA ALA A 280 -28.23 -18.45 -7.30
C ALA A 280 -28.82 -19.84 -7.62
N GLN A 281 -28.23 -20.90 -7.10
CA GLN A 281 -28.80 -22.25 -7.22
C GLN A 281 -30.01 -22.49 -6.32
N GLN A 282 -30.09 -21.85 -5.16
CA GLN A 282 -31.19 -21.99 -4.18
C GLN A 282 -32.28 -20.91 -4.34
N GLU A 283 -31.92 -19.72 -4.82
CA GLU A 283 -32.80 -18.53 -4.91
C GLU A 283 -33.62 -18.45 -6.20
N SER A 284 -33.32 -19.26 -7.20
CA SER A 284 -33.92 -19.08 -8.54
C SER A 284 -35.35 -19.59 -8.68
N SER A 285 -35.95 -20.16 -7.64
CA SER A 285 -37.27 -20.79 -7.76
C SER A 285 -38.43 -20.03 -7.12
N HIS A 286 -38.22 -19.12 -6.17
CA HIS A 286 -39.32 -18.49 -5.41
C HIS A 286 -39.35 -16.98 -5.56
N LEU A 287 -40.36 -16.44 -6.21
CA LEU A 287 -40.66 -15.00 -6.30
C LEU A 287 -41.77 -14.65 -5.30
N ARG A 288 -41.56 -13.57 -4.58
CA ARG A 288 -42.51 -13.01 -3.64
C ARG A 288 -43.18 -11.78 -4.25
N VAL A 289 -44.50 -11.79 -4.34
CA VAL A 289 -45.29 -10.74 -4.97
C VAL A 289 -46.18 -10.07 -3.92
N SER A 290 -46.06 -8.77 -3.82
CA SER A 290 -46.90 -7.96 -2.89
C SER A 290 -47.40 -6.69 -3.58
N TYR A 291 -48.53 -6.18 -3.12
CA TYR A 291 -49.03 -4.86 -3.52
C TYR A 291 -48.29 -3.78 -2.74
N ARG A 292 -47.66 -2.83 -3.44
CA ARG A 292 -46.85 -1.74 -2.82
C ARG A 292 -47.67 -0.76 -1.98
N ASP A 293 -48.98 -0.66 -2.26
CA ASP A 293 -49.89 0.23 -1.56
C ASP A 293 -51.18 -0.54 -1.22
N SER A 294 -51.21 -1.14 -0.03
CA SER A 294 -52.38 -1.91 0.42
C SER A 294 -53.60 -1.03 0.76
N GLY A 295 -53.44 0.32 0.70
CA GLY A 295 -54.48 1.25 1.11
C GLY A 295 -55.69 1.39 0.16
N PRO A 296 -55.54 1.61 -1.16
CA PRO A 296 -56.69 1.89 -2.05
C PRO A 296 -57.30 0.67 -2.71
N VAL A 297 -56.54 -0.39 -2.99
CA VAL A 297 -57.03 -1.55 -3.78
C VAL A 297 -57.74 -2.56 -2.87
N LEU A 298 -57.20 -2.86 -1.71
CA LEU A 298 -57.83 -3.70 -0.68
C LEU A 298 -58.78 -2.92 0.22
N GLY A 299 -58.54 -1.61 0.48
CA GLY A 299 -59.38 -0.77 1.35
C GLY A 299 -60.72 -0.42 0.78
N LYS A 300 -60.94 -0.44 -0.54
CA LYS A 300 -62.25 -0.31 -1.22
C LYS A 300 -62.95 -1.64 -1.46
N ALA A 301 -62.23 -2.76 -1.46
CA ALA A 301 -62.74 -4.10 -1.65
C ALA A 301 -62.99 -4.82 -0.30
N LYS A 302 -63.58 -4.16 0.67
CA LYS A 302 -63.95 -4.77 1.98
C LYS A 302 -64.82 -6.03 1.87
N SER A 303 -65.32 -6.39 0.67
CA SER A 303 -66.20 -7.53 0.52
C SER A 303 -65.59 -8.75 -0.17
N ASP A 304 -64.37 -8.68 -0.73
CA ASP A 304 -63.96 -9.75 -1.68
C ASP A 304 -62.47 -10.10 -1.72
N THR A 305 -61.75 -10.02 -0.57
CA THR A 305 -60.33 -10.40 -0.49
C THR A 305 -60.07 -11.81 -1.01
N LYS A 306 -61.02 -12.73 -0.80
CA LYS A 306 -60.97 -14.09 -1.34
C LYS A 306 -60.95 -14.11 -2.85
N THR A 307 -61.92 -13.45 -3.47
CA THR A 307 -62.07 -13.44 -4.94
C THR A 307 -60.86 -12.81 -5.61
N ILE A 308 -60.29 -11.75 -5.01
CA ILE A 308 -59.10 -11.11 -5.49
C ILE A 308 -57.88 -12.05 -5.34
N ALA A 309 -57.71 -12.65 -4.16
CA ALA A 309 -56.55 -13.54 -3.90
C ALA A 309 -56.58 -14.78 -4.81
N THR A 310 -57.73 -15.46 -4.93
CA THR A 310 -57.88 -16.65 -5.79
C THR A 310 -57.74 -16.31 -7.28
N ARG A 311 -58.30 -15.16 -7.71
CA ARG A 311 -58.12 -14.70 -9.08
C ARG A 311 -56.67 -14.37 -9.40
N THR A 312 -55.96 -13.68 -8.50
CA THR A 312 -54.55 -13.34 -8.66
C THR A 312 -53.69 -14.60 -8.70
N GLU A 313 -53.93 -15.56 -7.81
CA GLU A 313 -53.27 -16.87 -7.79
C GLU A 313 -53.46 -17.60 -9.15
N GLY A 314 -54.70 -17.61 -9.67
CA GLY A 314 -55.00 -18.21 -10.97
C GLY A 314 -54.27 -17.53 -12.13
N ILE A 315 -54.15 -16.19 -12.14
CA ILE A 315 -53.37 -15.47 -13.15
C ILE A 315 -51.91 -15.81 -13.03
N LEU A 316 -51.36 -15.81 -11.83
CA LEU A 316 -49.94 -16.14 -11.58
C LEU A 316 -49.63 -17.59 -11.99
N ALA A 317 -50.50 -18.53 -11.67
CA ALA A 317 -50.33 -19.92 -12.03
C ALA A 317 -50.47 -20.19 -13.55
N SER A 318 -51.07 -19.27 -14.30
CA SER A 318 -51.23 -19.37 -15.76
C SER A 318 -50.04 -18.81 -16.54
N LEU A 319 -49.09 -18.15 -15.89
CA LEU A 319 -47.89 -17.61 -16.54
C LEU A 319 -46.95 -18.73 -16.99
N GLU A 320 -46.34 -18.56 -18.14
CA GLU A 320 -45.34 -19.48 -18.67
C GLU A 320 -44.13 -19.55 -17.71
N TYR A 321 -43.58 -20.74 -17.53
CA TYR A 321 -42.47 -21.04 -16.59
C TYR A 321 -42.80 -20.92 -15.09
N VAL A 322 -44.08 -20.77 -14.73
CA VAL A 322 -44.55 -20.86 -13.34
C VAL A 322 -44.96 -22.29 -13.04
N SER A 323 -44.31 -22.92 -12.08
CA SER A 323 -44.60 -24.29 -11.63
C SER A 323 -45.71 -24.37 -10.59
N ALA A 324 -45.78 -23.37 -9.72
CA ALA A 324 -46.85 -23.23 -8.73
C ALA A 324 -46.98 -21.77 -8.28
N ALA A 325 -48.17 -21.37 -7.89
CA ALA A 325 -48.44 -20.11 -7.21
C ALA A 325 -49.33 -20.36 -6.00
N GLY A 326 -49.11 -19.60 -4.93
CA GLY A 326 -49.94 -19.69 -3.73
C GLY A 326 -49.94 -18.38 -3.00
N TYR A 327 -50.91 -18.18 -2.13
CA TYR A 327 -50.99 -16.95 -1.33
C TYR A 327 -51.16 -17.22 0.16
N GLN A 328 -50.79 -16.20 0.95
CA GLN A 328 -51.05 -16.10 2.36
C GLN A 328 -51.58 -14.71 2.68
N VAL A 329 -52.55 -14.66 3.61
CA VAL A 329 -53.10 -13.41 4.15
C VAL A 329 -52.85 -13.42 5.64
N LEU A 330 -52.31 -12.34 6.17
CA LEU A 330 -52.00 -12.21 7.59
C LEU A 330 -52.65 -10.95 8.16
N ALA A 331 -53.18 -11.07 9.34
CA ALA A 331 -53.58 -9.94 10.18
C ALA A 331 -52.68 -9.89 11.42
N ALA A 332 -52.23 -8.68 11.78
CA ALA A 332 -51.35 -8.51 12.93
C ALA A 332 -52.11 -8.87 14.23
N PRO A 333 -51.42 -9.40 15.25
CA PRO A 333 -52.04 -9.68 16.56
C PRO A 333 -52.72 -8.48 17.23
N SER A 334 -52.25 -7.25 16.92
CA SER A 334 -52.85 -6.00 17.40
C SER A 334 -54.25 -5.73 16.84
N ASP A 335 -54.57 -6.29 15.68
CA ASP A 335 -55.78 -5.97 14.94
C ASP A 335 -56.89 -7.01 15.13
N VAL A 336 -56.61 -8.08 15.89
CA VAL A 336 -57.50 -9.22 16.09
C VAL A 336 -57.53 -9.65 17.55
N GLN A 337 -58.71 -9.93 18.06
CA GLN A 337 -58.88 -10.55 19.37
C GLN A 337 -59.14 -12.05 19.23
N VAL A 338 -58.16 -12.86 19.60
CA VAL A 338 -58.27 -14.32 19.66
C VAL A 338 -58.25 -14.76 21.11
N THR A 339 -59.33 -15.36 21.59
CA THR A 339 -59.47 -15.85 22.97
C THR A 339 -59.98 -17.28 23.00
N ARG A 340 -59.60 -18.02 24.03
CA ARG A 340 -60.09 -19.39 24.23
C ARG A 340 -61.49 -19.40 24.90
N PHE A 341 -61.77 -18.41 25.74
CA PHE A 341 -63.01 -18.29 26.48
C PHE A 341 -63.82 -17.10 25.97
N PHE A 342 -65.14 -17.13 26.16
CA PHE A 342 -65.99 -16.00 25.79
C PHE A 342 -65.63 -14.78 26.64
N PRO A 343 -65.40 -13.62 26.10
CA PRO A 343 -65.00 -12.41 26.82
C PRO A 343 -66.27 -11.80 27.49
N TRP A 344 -66.61 -12.21 28.74
CA TRP A 344 -67.75 -11.71 29.50
C TRP A 344 -67.49 -10.36 30.12
N ASP A 345 -66.28 -10.09 30.58
CA ASP A 345 -65.87 -8.83 31.19
C ASP A 345 -64.48 -8.46 30.60
N GLY A 346 -64.34 -7.19 30.23
CA GLY A 346 -63.23 -6.64 29.44
C GLY A 346 -61.81 -6.76 30.00
N GLU A 347 -61.49 -7.70 30.89
CA GLU A 347 -60.17 -7.90 31.55
C GLU A 347 -59.45 -9.17 31.18
N MET A 348 -59.89 -9.96 30.17
CA MET A 348 -59.06 -11.05 29.70
C MET A 348 -58.06 -10.54 28.65
N GLU A 349 -56.76 -10.58 28.97
CA GLU A 349 -55.69 -10.35 28.01
C GLU A 349 -55.94 -11.23 26.78
N ALA A 350 -56.21 -10.60 25.65
CA ALA A 350 -56.26 -11.27 24.36
C ALA A 350 -54.86 -11.85 24.10
N ALA A 351 -54.79 -13.14 23.83
CA ALA A 351 -53.52 -13.75 23.48
C ALA A 351 -52.97 -13.01 22.25
N SER A 352 -51.69 -12.69 22.24
CA SER A 352 -51.01 -12.03 21.11
C SER A 352 -50.82 -13.03 19.96
N THR A 353 -51.92 -13.56 19.43
CA THR A 353 -51.97 -14.59 18.39
C THR A 353 -52.55 -13.97 17.13
N GLY A 354 -51.83 -14.11 16.02
CA GLY A 354 -52.24 -13.61 14.71
C GLY A 354 -53.34 -14.45 14.06
N LEU A 355 -54.02 -13.87 13.10
CA LEU A 355 -55.00 -14.56 12.27
C LEU A 355 -54.50 -14.64 10.84
N GLY A 356 -54.71 -15.78 10.14
CA GLY A 356 -54.22 -15.96 8.80
C GLY A 356 -55.12 -16.80 7.90
N ILE A 357 -54.94 -16.59 6.61
CA ILE A 357 -55.47 -17.45 5.57
C ILE A 357 -54.26 -18.01 4.81
N LEU A 358 -54.29 -19.28 4.48
CA LEU A 358 -53.27 -19.94 3.71
C LEU A 358 -53.89 -20.72 2.57
N SER A 359 -53.47 -20.48 1.32
CA SER A 359 -53.98 -21.30 0.21
C SER A 359 -53.38 -22.71 0.28
N HIS A 360 -54.14 -23.67 -0.19
CA HIS A 360 -53.71 -25.07 -0.24
C HIS A 360 -52.43 -25.26 -1.11
N ALA A 361 -52.31 -24.48 -2.17
CA ALA A 361 -51.10 -24.46 -2.99
C ALA A 361 -49.87 -23.96 -2.19
N ARG A 362 -50.02 -22.86 -1.44
CA ARG A 362 -48.93 -22.31 -0.62
C ARG A 362 -48.55 -23.26 0.52
N ALA A 363 -49.53 -23.92 1.14
CA ALA A 363 -49.27 -24.91 2.18
C ALA A 363 -48.41 -26.08 1.65
N ARG A 364 -48.65 -26.52 0.46
CA ARG A 364 -47.85 -27.58 -0.23
C ARG A 364 -46.45 -27.10 -0.62
N GLN A 365 -46.37 -25.90 -1.17
CA GLN A 365 -45.07 -25.27 -1.52
C GLN A 365 -44.15 -25.20 -0.31
N ALA A 366 -44.66 -24.74 0.82
CA ALA A 366 -43.89 -24.55 2.06
C ALA A 366 -43.73 -25.82 2.90
N GLY A 367 -44.23 -26.96 2.45
CA GLY A 367 -44.12 -28.22 3.19
C GLY A 367 -44.80 -28.19 4.56
N VAL A 368 -45.95 -27.53 4.69
CA VAL A 368 -46.67 -27.41 5.96
C VAL A 368 -47.18 -28.77 6.40
N HIS A 369 -46.90 -29.15 7.63
CA HIS A 369 -47.37 -30.38 8.24
C HIS A 369 -48.63 -30.15 9.08
N PHE A 370 -49.70 -30.92 8.76
CA PHE A 370 -50.96 -30.85 9.46
C PHE A 370 -51.19 -32.05 10.37
N PHE A 371 -51.79 -31.83 11.52
CA PHE A 371 -52.08 -32.82 12.56
C PHE A 371 -53.54 -32.72 13.02
N PRO A 372 -54.35 -33.79 12.94
CA PRO A 372 -54.08 -35.06 12.22
C PRO A 372 -54.02 -34.83 10.71
N ALA A 373 -53.44 -35.78 9.96
CA ALA A 373 -53.17 -35.63 8.53
C ALA A 373 -54.39 -35.23 7.64
N GLY A 374 -55.61 -35.54 8.07
CA GLY A 374 -56.85 -35.15 7.38
C GLY A 374 -57.18 -33.65 7.42
N VAL A 375 -56.53 -32.87 8.26
CA VAL A 375 -56.77 -31.42 8.43
C VAL A 375 -56.39 -30.60 7.19
N GLY A 376 -55.46 -31.11 6.34
CA GLY A 376 -55.16 -30.50 5.05
C GLY A 376 -56.37 -30.43 4.10
N ASN A 377 -57.32 -31.38 4.17
CA ASN A 377 -58.56 -31.33 3.40
C ASN A 377 -59.52 -30.27 3.95
N VAL A 378 -59.50 -29.99 5.25
CA VAL A 378 -60.29 -28.92 5.86
C VAL A 378 -59.77 -27.57 5.37
N LEU A 379 -58.47 -27.37 5.26
CA LEU A 379 -57.88 -26.15 4.64
C LEU A 379 -58.41 -25.90 3.24
N GLN A 380 -58.51 -26.96 2.40
CA GLN A 380 -59.06 -26.86 1.06
C GLN A 380 -60.58 -26.52 1.07
N GLN A 381 -61.33 -27.07 2.01
CA GLN A 381 -62.73 -26.72 2.21
C GLN A 381 -62.92 -25.26 2.71
N MET A 382 -62.08 -24.79 3.60
CA MET A 382 -62.04 -23.38 4.04
C MET A 382 -61.82 -22.44 2.86
N GLU A 383 -60.86 -22.75 2.02
CA GLU A 383 -60.55 -22.00 0.78
C GLU A 383 -61.73 -21.98 -0.20
N ALA A 384 -62.43 -23.09 -0.35
CA ALA A 384 -63.62 -23.19 -1.17
C ALA A 384 -64.86 -22.43 -0.60
N GLY A 385 -64.78 -21.93 0.64
CA GLY A 385 -65.88 -21.23 1.31
C GLY A 385 -66.79 -22.14 2.13
N GLY A 386 -66.38 -23.40 2.33
CA GLY A 386 -66.94 -24.30 3.33
C GLY A 386 -66.27 -24.11 4.69
N ALA A 387 -66.63 -24.92 5.65
CA ALA A 387 -65.96 -24.96 6.97
C ALA A 387 -65.88 -23.61 7.70
N LEU A 388 -66.91 -22.76 7.62
CA LEU A 388 -66.95 -21.39 8.13
C LEU A 388 -66.84 -21.29 9.68
N GLY A 389 -67.07 -22.36 10.39
CA GLY A 389 -66.99 -22.45 11.84
C GLY A 389 -65.77 -23.19 12.35
N GLU A 390 -64.77 -23.42 11.53
CA GLU A 390 -63.59 -24.20 11.85
C GLU A 390 -62.32 -23.35 11.86
N ALA A 391 -61.32 -23.75 12.67
CA ALA A 391 -60.03 -23.11 12.78
C ALA A 391 -58.93 -24.17 12.90
N ILE A 392 -57.74 -23.85 12.34
CA ILE A 392 -56.54 -24.66 12.48
C ILE A 392 -55.51 -23.83 13.19
N VAL A 393 -54.94 -24.32 14.28
CA VAL A 393 -54.00 -23.54 15.11
C VAL A 393 -52.57 -23.95 14.84
N SER A 394 -51.64 -23.00 14.83
CA SER A 394 -50.23 -23.35 14.84
C SER A 394 -49.83 -23.98 16.18
N ARG A 395 -48.74 -24.73 16.20
CA ARG A 395 -48.23 -25.37 17.43
C ARG A 395 -47.96 -24.35 18.55
N GLU A 396 -47.45 -23.19 18.22
CA GLU A 396 -47.14 -22.13 19.18
C GLU A 396 -48.38 -21.38 19.63
N ALA A 397 -49.28 -21.06 18.72
CA ALA A 397 -50.58 -20.50 19.05
C ALA A 397 -51.38 -21.42 19.98
N ALA A 398 -51.34 -22.74 19.77
CA ALA A 398 -51.96 -23.70 20.68
C ALA A 398 -51.40 -23.63 22.10
N ARG A 399 -50.10 -23.49 22.25
CA ARG A 399 -49.46 -23.29 23.59
C ARG A 399 -49.84 -21.97 24.22
N HIS A 400 -49.82 -20.87 23.47
CA HIS A 400 -50.23 -19.55 23.98
C HIS A 400 -51.69 -19.52 24.40
N LEU A 401 -52.56 -20.25 23.72
CA LEU A 401 -53.97 -20.38 24.05
C LEU A 401 -54.25 -21.44 25.13
N GLY A 402 -53.19 -22.05 25.70
CA GLY A 402 -53.34 -23.04 26.79
C GLY A 402 -53.99 -24.36 26.35
N MET A 403 -53.81 -24.76 25.06
CA MET A 403 -54.32 -26.02 24.53
C MET A 403 -53.25 -27.11 24.61
N ALA A 404 -53.63 -28.35 24.94
CA ALA A 404 -52.72 -29.47 24.99
C ALA A 404 -52.37 -29.92 23.57
N SER A 405 -51.11 -29.69 23.12
CA SER A 405 -50.65 -30.00 21.78
C SER A 405 -50.74 -31.50 21.44
N GLU A 406 -50.61 -32.39 22.44
CA GLU A 406 -50.72 -33.84 22.27
C GLU A 406 -52.17 -34.26 21.90
N GLU A 407 -53.19 -33.66 22.53
CA GLU A 407 -54.59 -33.95 22.23
C GLU A 407 -54.98 -33.45 20.85
N LEU A 408 -54.47 -32.25 20.44
CA LEU A 408 -54.72 -31.68 19.11
C LEU A 408 -54.07 -32.52 18.00
N THR A 409 -53.03 -33.27 18.28
CA THR A 409 -52.35 -34.12 17.31
C THR A 409 -53.15 -35.38 16.96
N HIS A 410 -53.92 -35.93 17.89
CA HIS A 410 -54.63 -37.20 17.73
C HIS A 410 -56.14 -37.04 17.52
N GLN A 411 -56.78 -36.30 18.41
CA GLN A 411 -58.22 -36.06 18.37
C GLN A 411 -58.60 -34.67 18.86
N PRO A 412 -58.71 -33.64 18.01
CA PRO A 412 -58.93 -32.24 18.42
C PRO A 412 -60.38 -31.94 18.84
N ARG A 413 -61.07 -32.86 19.44
CA ARG A 413 -62.47 -32.65 19.83
C ARG A 413 -62.60 -31.88 21.13
N GLY A 414 -63.43 -30.81 21.12
CA GLY A 414 -63.79 -30.07 22.32
C GLY A 414 -63.11 -28.70 22.53
N TYR A 415 -62.13 -28.34 21.68
CA TYR A 415 -61.53 -27.02 21.73
C TYR A 415 -62.28 -26.00 20.87
N HIS A 416 -62.54 -24.83 21.42
CA HIS A 416 -63.19 -23.71 20.76
C HIS A 416 -62.33 -22.46 20.91
N LEU A 417 -62.39 -21.60 19.92
CA LEU A 417 -61.80 -20.28 19.91
C LEU A 417 -62.87 -19.23 19.66
N TRP A 418 -62.64 -18.06 20.22
CA TRP A 418 -63.44 -16.87 19.93
C TRP A 418 -62.58 -15.90 19.17
N VAL A 419 -62.99 -15.54 17.95
CA VAL A 419 -62.30 -14.59 17.06
C VAL A 419 -63.30 -13.45 16.86
N ASN A 420 -62.98 -12.25 17.37
CA ASN A 420 -63.82 -11.07 17.28
C ASN A 420 -65.28 -11.39 17.69
N GLY A 421 -65.51 -12.17 18.77
CA GLY A 421 -66.81 -12.56 19.26
C GLY A 421 -67.49 -13.71 18.52
N ARG A 422 -66.89 -14.28 17.48
CA ARG A 422 -67.38 -15.44 16.73
C ARG A 422 -66.74 -16.73 17.20
N ARG A 423 -67.54 -17.72 17.53
CA ARG A 423 -67.08 -19.04 17.99
C ARG A 423 -66.61 -19.88 16.78
N LEU A 424 -65.38 -20.42 16.88
CA LEU A 424 -64.81 -21.35 15.90
C LEU A 424 -64.39 -22.64 16.61
N ASN A 425 -64.58 -23.78 15.94
CA ASN A 425 -64.13 -25.10 16.43
C ASN A 425 -62.71 -25.36 15.96
N VAL A 426 -61.81 -25.75 16.85
CA VAL A 426 -60.44 -26.13 16.49
C VAL A 426 -60.49 -27.58 15.95
N VAL A 427 -60.12 -27.73 14.69
CA VAL A 427 -60.15 -29.04 13.98
C VAL A 427 -58.79 -29.72 13.86
N GLY A 428 -57.73 -28.98 14.21
CA GLY A 428 -56.38 -29.54 14.21
C GLY A 428 -55.31 -28.49 14.39
N MET A 429 -54.08 -28.96 14.24
CA MET A 429 -52.87 -28.16 14.41
C MET A 429 -52.02 -28.24 13.15
N PHE A 430 -51.24 -27.21 12.90
CA PHE A 430 -50.22 -27.21 11.82
C PHE A 430 -48.86 -26.75 12.34
N ASP A 431 -47.82 -27.22 11.64
CA ASP A 431 -46.44 -26.75 11.81
C ASP A 431 -46.05 -26.02 10.55
N PRO A 432 -45.81 -24.68 10.60
CA PRO A 432 -45.57 -23.88 9.38
C PRO A 432 -44.23 -24.16 8.70
N GLY A 433 -43.29 -24.80 9.39
CA GLY A 433 -41.94 -24.99 8.87
C GLY A 433 -41.15 -23.69 8.76
N PRO A 434 -39.91 -23.76 8.28
CA PRO A 434 -38.98 -22.62 8.23
C PRO A 434 -39.35 -21.56 7.18
N GLU A 435 -40.15 -21.89 6.18
CA GLU A 435 -40.49 -20.98 5.09
C GLU A 435 -41.64 -20.00 5.45
N LEU A 436 -42.36 -20.29 6.53
CA LEU A 436 -43.53 -19.50 6.97
C LEU A 436 -43.37 -18.99 8.40
N PRO A 437 -42.27 -18.23 8.70
CA PRO A 437 -42.00 -17.80 10.09
C PRO A 437 -43.09 -16.90 10.65
N LEU A 438 -43.81 -16.16 9.82
CA LEU A 438 -44.90 -15.30 10.23
C LEU A 438 -46.16 -16.07 10.67
N LEU A 439 -46.32 -17.33 10.29
CA LEU A 439 -47.40 -18.20 10.68
C LEU A 439 -47.15 -18.98 11.98
N THR A 440 -45.97 -18.80 12.58
CA THR A 440 -45.55 -19.58 13.78
C THR A 440 -46.54 -19.41 14.95
N ASN A 441 -47.07 -18.20 15.16
CA ASN A 441 -48.10 -17.92 16.20
C ASN A 441 -49.38 -17.43 15.57
N THR A 442 -50.04 -18.26 14.77
CA THR A 442 -51.19 -17.87 13.94
C THR A 442 -52.29 -18.96 13.99
N VAL A 443 -53.52 -18.51 13.87
CA VAL A 443 -54.70 -19.34 13.68
C VAL A 443 -55.17 -19.19 12.23
N LEU A 444 -55.25 -20.28 11.49
CA LEU A 444 -55.80 -20.29 10.14
C LEU A 444 -57.33 -20.41 10.19
N VAL A 445 -58.00 -19.56 9.42
CA VAL A 445 -59.46 -19.48 9.37
C VAL A 445 -59.97 -19.35 7.92
N ALA A 446 -61.24 -19.58 7.72
CA ALA A 446 -61.87 -19.36 6.41
C ALA A 446 -61.86 -17.86 6.06
N PRO A 447 -61.67 -17.49 4.77
CA PRO A 447 -61.57 -16.10 4.31
C PRO A 447 -62.74 -15.19 4.77
N GLU A 448 -63.90 -15.76 4.92
CA GLU A 448 -65.13 -15.07 5.35
C GLU A 448 -65.04 -14.55 6.81
N VAL A 449 -64.22 -15.21 7.66
CA VAL A 449 -64.01 -14.80 9.04
C VAL A 449 -63.14 -13.55 9.10
N MET A 450 -62.26 -13.34 8.15
CA MET A 450 -61.37 -12.20 8.06
C MET A 450 -61.97 -10.95 7.40
N ARG A 451 -63.20 -10.98 6.87
CA ARG A 451 -63.82 -9.84 6.15
C ARG A 451 -63.83 -8.52 6.93
N GLU A 452 -63.92 -8.58 8.25
CA GLU A 452 -64.07 -7.42 9.09
C GLU A 452 -62.74 -7.01 9.78
N VAL A 453 -61.62 -7.69 9.47
CA VAL A 453 -60.33 -7.44 10.09
C VAL A 453 -59.59 -6.34 9.31
N PRO A 454 -59.19 -5.24 9.96
CA PRO A 454 -58.36 -4.22 9.29
C PRO A 454 -56.88 -4.67 9.16
N GLY A 455 -56.12 -3.98 8.35
CA GLY A 455 -54.65 -4.13 8.34
C GLY A 455 -54.10 -5.45 7.76
N MET A 456 -54.89 -6.12 6.90
CA MET A 456 -54.47 -7.39 6.29
C MET A 456 -53.33 -7.19 5.27
N VAL A 457 -52.30 -8.03 5.34
CA VAL A 457 -51.23 -8.12 4.38
C VAL A 457 -51.42 -9.38 3.51
N VAL A 458 -51.53 -9.19 2.22
CA VAL A 458 -51.62 -10.29 1.24
C VAL A 458 -50.28 -10.44 0.53
N GLU A 459 -49.76 -11.65 0.57
CA GLU A 459 -48.51 -12.00 -0.05
C GLU A 459 -48.70 -13.22 -0.95
N PHE A 460 -48.22 -13.15 -2.19
CA PHE A 460 -48.19 -14.27 -3.10
C PHE A 460 -46.79 -14.79 -3.25
N VAL A 461 -46.61 -16.10 -3.34
CA VAL A 461 -45.34 -16.75 -3.60
C VAL A 461 -45.52 -17.59 -4.89
N VAL A 462 -44.60 -17.36 -5.80
CA VAL A 462 -44.60 -17.99 -7.11
C VAL A 462 -43.34 -18.81 -7.29
N ASP A 463 -43.51 -20.08 -7.54
CA ASP A 463 -42.41 -20.98 -7.88
C ASP A 463 -42.18 -20.95 -9.39
N VAL A 464 -40.98 -20.71 -9.80
CA VAL A 464 -40.57 -20.53 -11.18
C VAL A 464 -39.54 -21.59 -11.57
N GLU A 465 -39.58 -22.03 -12.81
CA GLU A 465 -38.56 -22.93 -13.35
C GLU A 465 -37.15 -22.31 -13.29
N PRO A 466 -36.10 -23.09 -12.95
CA PRO A 466 -34.75 -22.60 -12.86
C PRO A 466 -34.29 -21.87 -14.14
N GLY A 467 -33.77 -20.64 -13.99
CA GLY A 467 -33.29 -19.81 -15.10
C GLY A 467 -34.29 -18.79 -15.65
N PHE A 468 -35.61 -18.91 -15.34
CA PHE A 468 -36.64 -18.00 -15.85
C PHE A 468 -37.13 -16.97 -14.86
N ALA A 469 -36.56 -16.93 -13.64
CA ALA A 469 -37.00 -16.04 -12.56
C ALA A 469 -37.08 -14.56 -12.96
N ARG A 470 -36.11 -14.03 -13.72
CA ARG A 470 -36.14 -12.63 -14.20
C ARG A 470 -37.18 -12.36 -15.27
N ALA A 471 -37.44 -13.33 -16.12
CA ALA A 471 -38.48 -13.21 -17.17
C ALA A 471 -39.85 -13.12 -16.51
N VAL A 472 -40.12 -14.01 -15.54
CA VAL A 472 -41.39 -14.05 -14.78
C VAL A 472 -41.50 -12.83 -13.86
N GLU A 473 -40.42 -12.40 -13.20
CA GLU A 473 -40.39 -11.17 -12.40
C GLU A 473 -40.88 -9.95 -13.19
N ASN A 474 -40.43 -9.78 -14.43
CA ASN A 474 -40.86 -8.68 -15.30
C ASN A 474 -42.27 -8.85 -15.86
N ALA A 475 -42.74 -10.08 -16.04
CA ALA A 475 -44.07 -10.37 -16.56
C ALA A 475 -45.17 -10.20 -15.52
N ILE A 476 -44.95 -10.52 -14.26
CA ILE A 476 -45.94 -10.46 -13.16
C ILE A 476 -46.62 -9.08 -13.04
N PRO A 477 -45.89 -7.93 -12.97
CA PRO A 477 -46.56 -6.64 -12.85
C PRO A 477 -47.47 -6.30 -14.01
N LEU A 478 -47.07 -6.70 -15.23
CA LEU A 478 -47.85 -6.47 -16.44
C LEU A 478 -49.10 -7.39 -16.53
N ALA A 479 -48.99 -8.61 -16.02
CA ALA A 479 -50.10 -9.56 -15.99
C ALA A 479 -51.16 -9.18 -14.92
N LEU A 480 -50.72 -8.68 -13.78
CA LEU A 480 -51.63 -8.35 -12.68
C LEU A 480 -52.21 -6.93 -12.73
N ALA A 481 -51.44 -5.96 -13.19
CA ALA A 481 -51.86 -4.57 -13.25
C ALA A 481 -51.33 -3.87 -14.52
N PRO A 482 -51.87 -4.20 -15.71
CA PRO A 482 -51.37 -3.67 -16.98
C PRO A 482 -51.48 -2.14 -17.08
N GLU A 483 -52.48 -1.54 -16.43
CA GLU A 483 -52.67 -0.08 -16.42
C GLU A 483 -51.69 0.65 -15.47
N ASN A 484 -51.20 -0.01 -14.44
CA ASN A 484 -50.24 0.57 -13.48
C ASN A 484 -49.32 -0.50 -12.86
N PRO A 485 -48.33 -1.00 -13.60
CA PRO A 485 -47.43 -2.04 -13.13
C PRO A 485 -46.64 -1.68 -11.86
N GLY A 486 -46.46 -0.37 -11.58
CA GLY A 486 -45.77 0.12 -10.41
C GLY A 486 -46.42 -0.17 -9.06
N LEU A 487 -47.71 -0.61 -9.06
CA LEU A 487 -48.44 -1.03 -7.85
C LEU A 487 -47.98 -2.41 -7.34
N ILE A 488 -47.37 -3.21 -8.20
CA ILE A 488 -46.91 -4.54 -7.86
C ILE A 488 -45.43 -4.52 -7.56
N SER A 489 -45.06 -5.00 -6.38
CA SER A 489 -43.69 -5.22 -5.99
C SER A 489 -43.40 -6.71 -6.09
N VAL A 490 -42.47 -7.06 -6.95
CA VAL A 490 -41.93 -8.42 -7.03
C VAL A 490 -40.54 -8.40 -6.46
N SER A 491 -40.26 -9.29 -5.55
CA SER A 491 -38.94 -9.46 -4.95
C SER A 491 -38.57 -10.93 -4.95
N LEU A 492 -37.30 -11.22 -5.23
CA LEU A 492 -36.79 -12.56 -4.95
C LEU A 492 -36.88 -12.80 -3.43
N ALA A 493 -37.25 -14.03 -3.04
CA ALA A 493 -37.51 -14.38 -1.64
C ALA A 493 -36.32 -14.22 -0.67
N SER A 494 -35.20 -13.67 -1.12
CA SER A 494 -33.98 -13.51 -0.35
C SER A 494 -33.61 -12.03 -0.12
N ASP A 495 -34.03 -11.50 0.99
CA ASP A 495 -33.42 -10.28 1.60
C ASP A 495 -31.98 -10.53 2.11
N LEU A 496 -31.41 -11.71 1.86
CA LEU A 496 -30.04 -12.11 2.15
C LEU A 496 -29.01 -11.27 1.39
N GLY A 497 -29.38 -10.64 0.27
CA GLY A 497 -28.51 -9.73 -0.46
C GLY A 497 -28.04 -8.52 0.34
N LYS A 498 -28.90 -7.95 1.20
CA LYS A 498 -28.55 -6.83 2.09
C LYS A 498 -27.69 -7.28 3.27
N LEU A 499 -28.00 -8.43 3.86
CA LEU A 499 -27.19 -9.01 4.93
C LEU A 499 -25.79 -9.38 4.44
N LYS A 500 -25.70 -9.91 3.22
CA LYS A 500 -24.44 -10.23 2.54
C LYS A 500 -23.58 -9.00 2.29
N SER A 501 -24.15 -7.91 1.76
CA SER A 501 -23.39 -6.68 1.50
C SER A 501 -22.84 -6.06 2.79
N ALA A 502 -23.58 -6.16 3.89
CA ALA A 502 -23.12 -5.70 5.19
C ALA A 502 -21.97 -6.58 5.73
N VAL A 503 -22.12 -7.91 5.73
CA VAL A 503 -21.11 -8.83 6.28
C VAL A 503 -19.83 -8.84 5.42
N SER A 504 -19.95 -8.85 4.09
CA SER A 504 -18.76 -8.79 3.21
C SER A 504 -18.07 -7.43 3.24
N GLY A 505 -18.82 -6.33 3.47
CA GLY A 505 -18.25 -5.01 3.68
C GLY A 505 -17.42 -4.92 4.97
N ASP A 506 -17.97 -5.42 6.07
CA ASP A 506 -17.28 -5.42 7.37
C ASP A 506 -16.02 -6.28 7.36
N LEU A 507 -16.09 -7.50 6.82
CA LEU A 507 -14.92 -8.37 6.65
C LEU A 507 -13.85 -7.70 5.77
N GLY A 508 -14.23 -7.10 4.65
CA GLY A 508 -13.34 -6.34 3.78
C GLY A 508 -12.63 -5.20 4.51
N LEU A 509 -13.35 -4.47 5.38
CA LEU A 509 -12.78 -3.40 6.20
C LEU A 509 -11.74 -3.94 7.19
N TYR A 510 -12.04 -5.00 7.94
CA TYR A 510 -11.09 -5.59 8.89
C TYR A 510 -9.80 -6.04 8.21
N VAL A 511 -9.91 -6.69 7.07
CA VAL A 511 -8.74 -7.18 6.35
C VAL A 511 -7.95 -6.03 5.71
N ALA A 512 -8.62 -4.98 5.23
CA ALA A 512 -7.96 -3.76 4.74
C ALA A 512 -7.19 -3.05 5.87
N VAL A 513 -7.76 -2.95 7.07
CA VAL A 513 -7.08 -2.38 8.24
C VAL A 513 -5.86 -3.21 8.63
N LEU A 514 -6.00 -4.54 8.69
CA LEU A 514 -4.87 -5.42 9.00
C LEU A 514 -3.75 -5.29 7.96
N SER A 515 -4.10 -5.26 6.68
CA SER A 515 -3.14 -5.07 5.59
C SER A 515 -2.45 -3.70 5.65
N ALA A 516 -3.18 -2.64 6.02
CA ALA A 516 -2.61 -1.32 6.23
C ALA A 516 -1.59 -1.32 7.39
N VAL A 517 -1.91 -2.00 8.50
CA VAL A 517 -0.98 -2.16 9.63
C VAL A 517 0.29 -2.89 9.19
N LEU A 518 0.16 -3.99 8.44
CA LEU A 518 1.30 -4.74 7.91
C LEU A 518 2.16 -3.90 6.96
N LEU A 519 1.54 -3.07 6.11
CA LEU A 519 2.25 -2.13 5.23
C LEU A 519 3.00 -1.05 6.02
N VAL A 520 2.40 -0.51 7.08
CA VAL A 520 3.07 0.45 7.97
C VAL A 520 4.27 -0.20 8.64
N LEU A 521 4.14 -1.42 9.16
CA LEU A 521 5.24 -2.18 9.75
C LEU A 521 6.35 -2.49 8.74
N ALA A 522 5.99 -2.87 7.50
CA ALA A 522 6.95 -3.06 6.41
C ALA A 522 7.70 -1.75 6.09
N GLY A 523 6.99 -0.63 6.05
CA GLY A 523 7.56 0.70 5.87
C GLY A 523 8.53 1.08 6.99
N PHE A 524 8.16 0.82 8.23
CA PHE A 524 9.02 1.05 9.40
C PHE A 524 10.28 0.18 9.37
N SER A 525 10.14 -1.11 9.09
CA SER A 525 11.25 -2.05 8.93
C SER A 525 12.24 -1.58 7.86
N THR A 526 11.71 -1.15 6.70
CA THR A 526 12.51 -0.60 5.61
C THR A 526 13.21 0.69 6.01
N GLY A 527 12.51 1.62 6.64
CA GLY A 527 13.07 2.88 7.12
C GLY A 527 14.21 2.66 8.12
N MET A 528 14.05 1.74 9.07
CA MET A 528 15.09 1.39 10.04
C MET A 528 16.29 0.72 9.36
N ALA A 529 16.06 -0.20 8.43
CA ALA A 529 17.12 -0.83 7.68
C ALA A 529 17.92 0.18 6.84
N MET A 530 17.23 1.14 6.20
CA MET A 530 17.87 2.23 5.46
C MET A 530 18.64 3.18 6.36
N TYR A 531 18.10 3.52 7.55
CA TYR A 531 18.78 4.36 8.54
C TYR A 531 20.11 3.73 9.02
N LEU A 532 20.08 2.43 9.34
CA LEU A 532 21.31 1.70 9.69
C LEU A 532 22.31 1.66 8.52
N SER A 533 21.82 1.61 7.28
CA SER A 533 22.66 1.73 6.09
C SER A 533 23.35 3.08 5.98
N VAL A 534 22.64 4.17 6.26
CA VAL A 534 23.20 5.52 6.26
C VAL A 534 24.30 5.63 7.30
N LEU A 535 24.07 5.13 8.51
CA LEU A 535 25.07 5.16 9.59
C LEU A 535 26.33 4.36 9.21
N SER A 536 26.16 3.17 8.64
CA SER A 536 27.30 2.32 8.23
C SER A 536 28.07 2.84 7.02
N ARG A 537 27.52 3.80 6.26
CA ARG A 537 28.13 4.42 5.08
C ARG A 537 28.43 5.91 5.29
N SER A 538 28.50 6.36 6.55
CA SER A 538 28.68 7.77 6.90
C SER A 538 29.96 8.36 6.30
N SER A 539 31.08 7.63 6.34
CA SER A 539 32.36 8.04 5.73
C SER A 539 32.28 8.18 4.19
N GLU A 540 31.57 7.28 3.53
CA GLU A 540 31.33 7.36 2.08
C GLU A 540 30.49 8.58 1.71
N ILE A 541 29.42 8.85 2.48
CA ILE A 541 28.55 10.02 2.28
C ILE A 541 29.36 11.30 2.49
N ALA A 542 30.15 11.35 3.56
CA ALA A 542 31.02 12.49 3.87
C ALA A 542 32.03 12.75 2.73
N LEU A 543 32.65 11.71 2.22
CA LEU A 543 33.57 11.80 1.10
C LEU A 543 32.90 12.35 -0.18
N ARG A 544 31.73 11.81 -0.55
CA ARG A 544 30.96 12.33 -1.69
C ARG A 544 30.59 13.81 -1.51
N ARG A 545 30.21 14.19 -0.28
CA ARG A 545 29.93 15.58 0.08
C ARG A 545 31.17 16.47 0.03
N ALA A 546 32.31 15.97 0.50
CA ALA A 546 33.59 16.66 0.45
C ALA A 546 34.06 16.93 -0.97
N ILE A 547 33.86 16.01 -1.90
CA ILE A 547 34.19 16.19 -3.33
C ILE A 547 33.22 17.17 -4.02
N GLY A 548 32.07 17.50 -3.41
CA GLY A 548 31.15 18.52 -3.91
C GLY A 548 29.78 18.00 -4.30
N ALA A 549 29.39 16.78 -3.91
CA ALA A 549 28.02 16.29 -4.09
C ALA A 549 27.02 17.16 -3.32
N THR A 550 25.90 17.51 -3.95
CA THR A 550 24.85 18.29 -3.34
C THR A 550 23.98 17.44 -2.39
N ARG A 551 23.29 18.07 -1.44
CA ARG A 551 22.34 17.39 -0.55
C ARG A 551 21.29 16.61 -1.34
N HIS A 552 20.76 17.23 -2.40
CA HIS A 552 19.75 16.60 -3.26
C HIS A 552 20.28 15.35 -3.98
N SER A 553 21.55 15.36 -4.42
CA SER A 553 22.17 14.19 -5.04
C SER A 553 22.30 13.02 -4.04
N ILE A 554 22.68 13.30 -2.81
CA ILE A 554 22.77 12.26 -1.76
C ILE A 554 21.37 11.74 -1.42
N ALA A 555 20.40 12.63 -1.17
CA ALA A 555 19.03 12.22 -0.86
C ALA A 555 18.43 11.34 -1.98
N ARG A 556 18.67 11.71 -3.26
CA ARG A 556 18.16 10.98 -4.41
C ARG A 556 18.70 9.54 -4.49
N ILE A 557 19.97 9.31 -4.16
CA ILE A 557 20.58 7.96 -4.12
C ILE A 557 19.81 7.04 -3.15
N PHE A 558 19.51 7.53 -1.92
CA PHE A 558 18.78 6.74 -0.93
C PHE A 558 17.31 6.59 -1.27
N MET A 559 16.69 7.59 -1.87
CA MET A 559 15.30 7.49 -2.33
C MET A 559 15.15 6.49 -3.47
N THR A 560 16.10 6.45 -4.43
CA THR A 560 16.10 5.43 -5.51
C THR A 560 16.36 4.03 -4.96
N GLU A 561 17.20 3.87 -3.94
CA GLU A 561 17.41 2.60 -3.24
C GLU A 561 16.09 2.10 -2.61
N GLY A 562 15.37 2.98 -1.87
CA GLY A 562 14.08 2.65 -1.28
C GLY A 562 12.99 2.36 -2.32
N LEU A 563 12.94 3.13 -3.41
CA LEU A 563 12.03 2.89 -4.53
C LEU A 563 12.25 1.50 -5.15
N LEU A 564 13.50 1.12 -5.42
CA LEU A 564 13.82 -0.20 -6.00
C LEU A 564 13.47 -1.35 -5.05
N MET A 565 13.74 -1.20 -3.74
CA MET A 565 13.33 -2.19 -2.74
C MET A 565 11.81 -2.34 -2.71
N GLY A 566 11.07 -1.22 -2.73
CA GLY A 566 9.62 -1.20 -2.75
C GLY A 566 9.03 -1.80 -4.03
N LEU A 567 9.62 -1.51 -5.19
CA LEU A 567 9.24 -2.11 -6.48
C LEU A 567 9.41 -3.65 -6.46
N CYS A 568 10.60 -4.12 -6.08
CA CYS A 568 10.86 -5.56 -6.01
C CYS A 568 9.94 -6.24 -5.00
N GLY A 569 9.82 -5.69 -3.80
CA GLY A 569 8.98 -6.24 -2.74
C GLY A 569 7.49 -6.19 -3.07
N GLY A 570 7.03 -5.10 -3.72
CA GLY A 570 5.66 -4.93 -4.17
C GLY A 570 5.25 -5.95 -5.24
N VAL A 571 6.11 -6.17 -6.24
CA VAL A 571 5.88 -7.18 -7.28
C VAL A 571 5.87 -8.59 -6.67
N CYS A 572 6.91 -8.94 -5.90
CA CYS A 572 6.99 -10.24 -5.23
C CYS A 572 5.80 -10.46 -4.29
N GLY A 573 5.38 -9.42 -3.56
CA GLY A 573 4.22 -9.44 -2.68
C GLY A 573 2.92 -9.70 -3.44
N ALA A 574 2.68 -8.98 -4.53
CA ALA A 574 1.48 -9.17 -5.34
C ALA A 574 1.37 -10.61 -5.87
N PHE A 575 2.46 -11.15 -6.42
CA PHE A 575 2.47 -12.54 -6.89
C PHE A 575 2.29 -13.55 -5.74
N ALA A 576 2.94 -13.32 -4.59
CA ALA A 576 2.75 -14.18 -3.42
C ALA A 576 1.30 -14.15 -2.91
N GLY A 577 0.66 -12.96 -2.89
CA GLY A 577 -0.74 -12.81 -2.54
C GLY A 577 -1.69 -13.52 -3.51
N MET A 578 -1.44 -13.42 -4.82
CA MET A 578 -2.20 -14.16 -5.83
C MET A 578 -2.05 -15.69 -5.66
N ILE A 579 -0.83 -16.17 -5.44
CA ILE A 579 -0.57 -17.60 -5.18
C ILE A 579 -1.29 -18.06 -3.90
N ALA A 580 -1.28 -17.25 -2.84
CA ALA A 580 -2.00 -17.55 -1.61
C ALA A 580 -3.51 -17.61 -1.85
N THR A 581 -4.08 -16.68 -2.62
CA THR A 581 -5.50 -16.70 -3.01
C THR A 581 -5.86 -17.99 -3.76
N ILE A 582 -5.03 -18.39 -4.74
CA ILE A 582 -5.25 -19.63 -5.50
C ILE A 582 -5.17 -20.85 -4.58
N ALA A 583 -4.17 -20.91 -3.70
CA ALA A 583 -3.96 -22.04 -2.79
C ALA A 583 -5.13 -22.19 -1.81
N ILE A 584 -5.61 -21.10 -1.22
CA ILE A 584 -6.77 -21.09 -0.33
C ILE A 584 -8.05 -21.47 -1.10
N ALA A 585 -8.28 -20.90 -2.28
CA ALA A 585 -9.43 -21.23 -3.11
C ALA A 585 -9.45 -22.72 -3.49
N ALA A 586 -8.30 -23.26 -3.88
CA ALA A 586 -8.16 -24.67 -4.23
C ALA A 586 -8.43 -25.61 -3.03
N SER A 587 -7.99 -25.24 -1.82
CA SER A 587 -8.24 -26.06 -0.62
C SER A 587 -9.71 -26.11 -0.22
N HIS A 588 -10.53 -25.15 -0.67
CA HIS A 588 -11.97 -25.09 -0.43
C HIS A 588 -12.81 -25.42 -1.65
N GLU A 589 -12.19 -25.90 -2.73
CA GLU A 589 -12.86 -26.18 -4.03
C GLU A 589 -13.57 -24.96 -4.64
N TRP A 590 -13.05 -23.76 -4.36
CA TRP A 590 -13.57 -22.51 -4.89
C TRP A 590 -12.90 -22.15 -6.21
N GLN A 591 -13.61 -21.43 -7.08
CA GLN A 591 -13.04 -20.85 -8.28
C GLN A 591 -12.33 -19.53 -7.91
N ALA A 592 -10.99 -19.51 -8.00
CA ALA A 592 -10.21 -18.33 -7.68
C ALA A 592 -10.47 -17.20 -8.68
N VAL A 593 -10.81 -16.02 -8.16
CA VAL A 593 -10.99 -14.79 -8.95
C VAL A 593 -9.73 -13.95 -8.85
N LEU A 594 -9.03 -13.81 -9.99
CA LEU A 594 -7.81 -13.03 -10.09
C LEU A 594 -8.00 -11.88 -11.06
N HIS A 595 -7.61 -10.69 -10.66
CA HIS A 595 -7.66 -9.52 -11.53
C HIS A 595 -6.29 -9.16 -12.11
N PRO A 596 -6.20 -8.87 -13.43
CA PRO A 596 -4.93 -8.51 -14.09
C PRO A 596 -4.27 -7.24 -13.53
N TRP A 597 -5.03 -6.38 -12.84
CA TRP A 597 -4.53 -5.13 -12.26
C TRP A 597 -3.85 -5.30 -10.88
N GLN A 598 -4.02 -6.43 -10.20
CA GLN A 598 -3.44 -6.69 -8.87
C GLN A 598 -1.92 -6.52 -8.82
N PRO A 599 -1.11 -7.02 -9.78
CA PRO A 599 0.32 -6.77 -9.80
C PRO A 599 0.67 -5.28 -9.95
N ALA A 600 -0.12 -4.52 -10.71
CA ALA A 600 0.09 -3.09 -10.88
C ALA A 600 -0.15 -2.31 -9.57
N VAL A 601 -1.16 -2.70 -8.80
CA VAL A 601 -1.40 -2.12 -7.46
C VAL A 601 -0.27 -2.47 -6.51
N GLY A 602 0.19 -3.71 -6.50
CA GLY A 602 1.33 -4.12 -5.69
C GLY A 602 2.60 -3.31 -6.01
N LEU A 603 2.88 -3.12 -7.29
CA LEU A 603 3.99 -2.28 -7.77
C LEU A 603 3.81 -0.81 -7.33
N PHE A 604 2.63 -0.25 -7.45
CA PHE A 604 2.32 1.12 -7.04
C PHE A 604 2.47 1.30 -5.51
N VAL A 605 1.80 0.46 -4.73
CA VAL A 605 1.84 0.51 -3.26
C VAL A 605 3.27 0.30 -2.75
N GLY A 606 3.98 -0.71 -3.27
CA GLY A 606 5.37 -0.95 -2.93
C GLY A 606 6.27 0.25 -3.24
N SER A 607 6.09 0.89 -4.40
CA SER A 607 6.83 2.10 -4.81
C SER A 607 6.59 3.27 -3.85
N VAL A 608 5.33 3.52 -3.51
CA VAL A 608 4.94 4.62 -2.61
C VAL A 608 5.51 4.39 -1.20
N VAL A 609 5.28 3.21 -0.64
CA VAL A 609 5.74 2.87 0.71
C VAL A 609 7.27 2.84 0.77
N GLY A 610 7.95 2.24 -0.23
CA GLY A 610 9.40 2.20 -0.30
C GLY A 610 10.05 3.58 -0.38
N THR A 611 9.47 4.47 -1.21
CA THR A 611 9.94 5.86 -1.32
C THR A 611 9.67 6.65 -0.03
N ALA A 612 8.48 6.53 0.55
CA ALA A 612 8.13 7.21 1.80
C ALA A 612 9.02 6.78 2.97
N SER A 613 9.26 5.47 3.12
CA SER A 613 10.10 4.89 4.17
C SER A 613 11.56 5.34 4.08
N SER A 614 12.07 5.60 2.85
CA SER A 614 13.43 6.07 2.63
C SER A 614 13.60 7.58 2.79
N ALA A 615 12.51 8.36 2.86
CA ALA A 615 12.57 9.82 2.90
C ALA A 615 13.34 10.35 4.14
N TYR A 616 13.05 9.82 5.33
CA TYR A 616 13.74 10.23 6.56
C TYR A 616 15.23 9.83 6.55
N PRO A 617 15.63 8.58 6.26
CA PRO A 617 17.04 8.22 6.11
C PRO A 617 17.77 9.05 5.04
N ALA A 618 17.14 9.33 3.89
CA ALA A 618 17.72 10.15 2.84
C ALA A 618 17.95 11.60 3.31
N TRP A 619 17.01 12.15 4.07
CA TRP A 619 17.16 13.48 4.67
C TRP A 619 18.31 13.52 5.67
N VAL A 620 18.45 12.53 6.56
CA VAL A 620 19.56 12.41 7.50
C VAL A 620 20.89 12.32 6.76
N ALA A 621 21.00 11.42 5.78
CA ALA A 621 22.19 11.26 4.94
C ALA A 621 22.60 12.57 4.26
N SER A 622 21.63 13.32 3.75
CA SER A 622 21.86 14.59 3.04
C SER A 622 22.43 15.70 3.93
N ARG A 623 22.23 15.62 5.25
CA ARG A 623 22.64 16.64 6.22
C ARG A 623 23.94 16.32 6.96
N GLN A 624 24.57 15.16 6.69
CA GLN A 624 25.85 14.83 7.29
C GLN A 624 26.91 15.88 6.98
N ASP A 625 27.65 16.30 8.02
CA ASP A 625 28.75 17.25 7.88
C ASP A 625 29.98 16.56 7.28
N PRO A 626 30.48 17.01 6.10
CA PRO A 626 31.65 16.41 5.49
C PRO A 626 32.93 16.59 6.30
N ALA A 627 33.06 17.69 7.04
CA ALA A 627 34.28 18.01 7.82
C ALA A 627 34.37 17.17 9.11
N GLY A 628 33.26 17.02 9.83
CA GLY A 628 33.20 16.23 11.06
C GLY A 628 33.38 14.73 10.84
N ALA A 629 32.71 14.18 9.85
CA ALA A 629 32.77 12.75 9.56
C ALA A 629 34.09 12.26 8.91
N MET A 630 34.99 13.19 8.52
CA MET A 630 36.30 12.84 7.97
C MET A 630 37.42 12.91 9.01
N ARG A 631 37.14 13.44 10.23
CA ARG A 631 38.06 13.48 11.36
C ARG A 631 37.88 12.31 12.35
N ALA A 632 36.71 11.66 12.32
CA ALA A 632 36.40 10.45 13.08
C ALA A 632 36.87 9.20 12.32
#